data_7d707bfb9c49ba97de03113ba9ced78f
#
_entry.id   7d707bfb9c49ba97de03113ba9ced78f
#
_cell.length_a   1.000
_cell.length_b   1.000
_cell.length_c   1.000
_cell.angle_alpha   90.00
_cell.angle_beta   90.00
_cell.angle_gamma   90.00
#
_symmetry.space_group_name_H-M   'P 1'
#
loop_
_entity.id
_entity.type
_entity.pdbx_description
1 polymer ?
#
loop_
_entity_poly.entity_id
_entity_poly.type
_entity_poly.pdbx_seq_one_letter_code
_entity_poly.pdbx_strand_id
1 'polypeptide(L)'
;MKLIWTYSKKFKKGILNNIASHSYIQKLFQKAIKDAPSQYEKIIYTDEDTVDLFKDIVDEVIIRDKNKFIFLADLKFDVAEKINGEFIISDGDLMINKPLTLPTDVDMAFEYRGQANNIVKGYKNVLLQEGIGTKVPIWNTPNDSYWNLGLMYFNNDILKSKLIKEYRETQSFYMEKIEPKYKYNKNNKQFSACASQMLVEQFNLNNNCKIGEFGELNGDKYIHYGNKRKLDLIKKTSI
;
A
#
# COMPACT_ATOMS: atom_id res chain seq x y z
N MET A 1 20.29 0.31 -1.00
CA MET A 1 18.91 -0.11 -0.70
C MET A 1 17.95 0.63 -1.62
N LYS A 2 16.96 -0.06 -2.18
CA LYS A 2 15.96 0.50 -3.10
C LYS A 2 14.80 1.13 -2.33
N LEU A 3 14.36 2.32 -2.76
CA LEU A 3 13.14 2.97 -2.27
C LEU A 3 12.17 3.14 -3.44
N ILE A 4 11.01 2.52 -3.35
CA ILE A 4 10.11 2.30 -4.46
C ILE A 4 8.78 3.00 -4.20
N TRP A 5 8.32 3.82 -5.13
CA TRP A 5 6.97 4.36 -5.14
C TRP A 5 6.12 3.68 -6.20
N THR A 6 4.83 3.63 -5.97
CA THR A 6 3.88 3.06 -6.93
C THR A 6 2.86 4.11 -7.35
N TYR A 7 2.75 4.37 -8.65
CA TYR A 7 1.85 5.41 -9.19
C TYR A 7 1.02 4.90 -10.37
N SER A 8 -0.26 5.28 -10.43
CA SER A 8 -1.10 5.07 -11.60
C SER A 8 -2.16 6.16 -11.75
N LYS A 9 -2.36 6.65 -12.96
CA LYS A 9 -3.49 7.54 -13.30
C LYS A 9 -4.85 6.86 -13.22
N LYS A 10 -4.90 5.53 -13.24
CA LYS A 10 -6.16 4.76 -13.24
C LYS A 10 -6.92 4.82 -11.93
N PHE A 11 -6.26 5.24 -10.84
CA PHE A 11 -6.91 5.51 -9.55
C PHE A 11 -7.81 6.75 -9.54
N LYS A 12 -8.33 7.19 -10.68
CA LYS A 12 -9.13 8.41 -10.85
C LYS A 12 -10.44 8.45 -10.04
N LYS A 13 -10.91 7.35 -9.47
CA LYS A 13 -12.24 7.27 -8.84
C LYS A 13 -12.22 7.10 -7.31
N GLY A 14 -11.13 7.43 -6.63
CA GLY A 14 -11.04 7.40 -5.17
C GLY A 14 -11.35 8.75 -4.51
N ILE A 15 -11.40 8.76 -3.18
CA ILE A 15 -11.66 9.93 -2.32
C ILE A 15 -10.79 11.15 -2.65
N LEU A 16 -9.60 10.95 -3.25
CA LEU A 16 -8.70 12.03 -3.64
C LEU A 16 -9.28 12.96 -4.73
N ASN A 17 -10.19 12.47 -5.58
CA ASN A 17 -10.80 13.30 -6.62
C ASN A 17 -11.73 14.40 -6.10
N ASN A 18 -12.21 14.30 -4.87
CA ASN A 18 -13.03 15.34 -4.24
C ASN A 18 -12.20 16.37 -3.48
N ILE A 19 -10.89 16.13 -3.27
CA ILE A 19 -10.05 16.94 -2.39
C ILE A 19 -8.89 17.60 -3.14
N ALA A 20 -8.37 17.00 -4.20
CA ALA A 20 -7.24 17.53 -4.95
C ALA A 20 -7.32 17.17 -6.43
N SER A 21 -6.86 18.10 -7.31
CA SER A 21 -6.70 17.82 -8.73
C SER A 21 -5.66 16.71 -8.96
N HIS A 22 -5.77 16.01 -10.08
CA HIS A 22 -4.82 14.97 -10.46
C HIS A 22 -3.38 15.48 -10.56
N SER A 23 -3.22 16.71 -11.03
CA SER A 23 -1.93 17.42 -11.10
C SER A 23 -1.30 17.61 -9.72
N TYR A 24 -2.11 17.80 -8.69
CA TYR A 24 -1.63 17.94 -7.32
C TYR A 24 -1.07 16.65 -6.75
N ILE A 25 -1.78 15.51 -6.94
CA ILE A 25 -1.30 14.20 -6.50
C ILE A 25 0.04 13.87 -7.18
N GLN A 26 0.16 14.15 -8.47
CA GLN A 26 1.40 14.01 -9.22
C GLN A 26 2.54 14.83 -8.59
N LYS A 27 2.30 16.10 -8.30
CA LYS A 27 3.30 16.98 -7.66
C LYS A 27 3.71 16.49 -6.28
N LEU A 28 2.76 15.95 -5.50
CA LEU A 28 3.04 15.36 -4.19
C LEU A 28 4.00 14.17 -4.31
N PHE A 29 3.74 13.25 -5.26
CA PHE A 29 4.64 12.15 -5.56
C PHE A 29 6.03 12.62 -6.00
N GLN A 30 6.08 13.57 -6.94
CA GLN A 30 7.34 14.15 -7.41
C GLN A 30 8.13 14.79 -6.26
N LYS A 31 7.46 15.47 -5.34
CA LYS A 31 8.08 16.05 -4.15
C LYS A 31 8.60 14.95 -3.22
N ALA A 32 7.81 13.92 -2.92
CA ALA A 32 8.23 12.81 -2.07
C ALA A 32 9.49 12.10 -2.60
N ILE A 33 9.57 11.92 -3.91
CA ILE A 33 10.72 11.31 -4.59
C ILE A 33 11.95 12.23 -4.53
N LYS A 34 11.79 13.52 -4.86
CA LYS A 34 12.89 14.49 -4.87
C LYS A 34 13.50 14.69 -3.48
N ASP A 35 12.65 14.82 -2.46
CA ASP A 35 13.06 15.11 -1.09
C ASP A 35 13.61 13.87 -0.37
N ALA A 36 13.39 12.67 -0.90
CA ALA A 36 13.91 11.45 -0.31
C ALA A 36 15.45 11.44 -0.29
N PRO A 37 16.08 10.91 0.79
CA PRO A 37 17.52 10.86 0.95
C PRO A 37 18.24 10.24 -0.25
N SER A 38 19.39 10.84 -0.63
CA SER A 38 20.17 10.46 -1.83
C SER A 38 20.83 9.08 -1.75
N GLN A 39 20.94 8.50 -0.57
CA GLN A 39 21.49 7.13 -0.40
C GLN A 39 20.57 6.03 -0.88
N TYR A 40 19.31 6.32 -1.17
CA TYR A 40 18.41 5.35 -1.76
C TYR A 40 18.51 5.37 -3.29
N GLU A 41 18.57 4.19 -3.89
CA GLU A 41 18.22 3.99 -5.29
C GLU A 41 16.71 4.21 -5.43
N LYS A 42 16.33 5.30 -6.12
CA LYS A 42 14.94 5.76 -6.25
C LYS A 42 14.27 5.10 -7.44
N ILE A 43 13.22 4.35 -7.21
CA ILE A 43 12.50 3.60 -8.24
C ILE A 43 11.04 3.99 -8.26
N ILE A 44 10.46 4.15 -9.44
CA ILE A 44 9.01 4.28 -9.64
C ILE A 44 8.44 3.09 -10.40
N TYR A 45 7.41 2.47 -9.86
CA TYR A 45 6.61 1.46 -10.52
C TYR A 45 5.32 2.10 -11.03
N THR A 46 5.15 2.21 -12.36
CA THR A 46 4.11 3.06 -12.93
C THR A 46 3.56 2.58 -14.26
N ASP A 47 2.47 3.18 -14.73
CA ASP A 47 1.92 2.94 -16.07
C ASP A 47 2.82 3.57 -17.15
N GLU A 48 2.85 2.99 -18.35
CA GLU A 48 3.63 3.47 -19.49
C GLU A 48 3.34 4.94 -19.84
N ASP A 49 2.08 5.36 -19.77
CA ASP A 49 1.64 6.72 -20.08
C ASP A 49 1.97 7.76 -18.98
N THR A 50 2.68 7.35 -17.94
CA THR A 50 3.11 8.20 -16.83
C THR A 50 4.62 8.24 -16.61
N VAL A 51 5.40 7.53 -17.42
CA VAL A 51 6.87 7.47 -17.35
C VAL A 51 7.48 8.88 -17.40
N ASP A 52 7.05 9.73 -18.34
CA ASP A 52 7.56 11.09 -18.50
C ASP A 52 7.36 12.00 -17.28
N LEU A 53 6.46 11.63 -16.36
CA LEU A 53 6.26 12.40 -15.14
C LEU A 53 7.40 12.21 -14.12
N PHE A 54 8.14 11.12 -14.21
CA PHE A 54 9.05 10.69 -13.16
C PHE A 54 10.48 10.37 -13.63
N LYS A 55 10.70 10.05 -14.92
CA LYS A 55 11.98 9.58 -15.46
C LYS A 55 13.21 10.43 -15.09
N ASP A 56 13.02 11.75 -14.92
CA ASP A 56 14.12 12.69 -14.64
C ASP A 56 14.39 12.86 -13.12
N ILE A 57 13.65 12.17 -12.25
CA ILE A 57 13.74 12.32 -10.79
C ILE A 57 13.91 10.99 -10.05
N VAL A 58 14.03 9.90 -10.78
CA VAL A 58 14.28 8.55 -10.26
C VAL A 58 15.50 7.94 -10.95
N ASP A 59 16.09 6.93 -10.33
CA ASP A 59 17.20 6.18 -10.92
C ASP A 59 16.68 5.09 -11.88
N GLU A 60 15.47 4.55 -11.61
CA GLU A 60 14.87 3.50 -12.43
C GLU A 60 13.35 3.69 -12.54
N VAL A 61 12.81 3.43 -13.74
CA VAL A 61 11.37 3.35 -14.00
C VAL A 61 11.03 1.91 -14.37
N ILE A 62 10.17 1.28 -13.58
CA ILE A 62 9.62 -0.04 -13.89
C ILE A 62 8.19 0.15 -14.43
N ILE A 63 7.99 -0.23 -15.68
CA ILE A 63 6.68 -0.17 -16.32
C ILE A 63 5.88 -1.39 -15.90
N ARG A 64 4.68 -1.14 -15.36
CA ARG A 64 3.81 -2.22 -14.96
C ARG A 64 3.09 -2.85 -16.15
N ASP A 65 2.76 -4.12 -16.01
CA ASP A 65 1.87 -4.80 -16.95
C ASP A 65 0.46 -4.21 -16.91
N LYS A 66 -0.23 -4.19 -18.05
CA LYS A 66 -1.57 -3.60 -18.21
C LYS A 66 -2.70 -4.38 -17.51
N ASN A 67 -2.43 -5.06 -16.41
CA ASN A 67 -3.44 -5.80 -15.66
C ASN A 67 -4.46 -4.88 -15.00
N LYS A 68 -5.68 -5.38 -14.86
CA LYS A 68 -6.78 -4.65 -14.23
C LYS A 68 -6.52 -4.49 -12.73
N PHE A 69 -6.55 -3.24 -12.23
CA PHE A 69 -6.57 -2.99 -10.79
C PHE A 69 -7.94 -3.28 -10.20
N ILE A 70 -7.90 -3.88 -9.04
CA ILE A 70 -9.07 -4.10 -8.20
C ILE A 70 -8.96 -3.22 -6.96
N PHE A 71 -7.80 -3.24 -6.31
CA PHE A 71 -7.53 -2.52 -5.08
C PHE A 71 -6.35 -1.55 -5.22
N LEU A 72 -6.34 -0.51 -4.39
CA LEU A 72 -5.25 0.47 -4.36
C LEU A 72 -3.89 -0.17 -4.01
N ALA A 73 -3.91 -1.21 -3.16
CA ALA A 73 -2.70 -1.92 -2.76
C ALA A 73 -2.12 -2.85 -3.83
N ASP A 74 -2.85 -3.10 -4.93
CA ASP A 74 -2.40 -4.01 -6.00
C ASP A 74 -1.02 -3.65 -6.53
N LEU A 75 -0.75 -2.35 -6.74
CA LEU A 75 0.55 -1.89 -7.22
C LEU A 75 1.69 -2.26 -6.28
N LYS A 76 1.45 -2.19 -4.96
CA LYS A 76 2.48 -2.51 -3.96
C LYS A 76 2.79 -4.00 -3.96
N PHE A 77 1.76 -4.85 -4.03
CA PHE A 77 1.94 -6.29 -4.11
C PHE A 77 2.51 -6.73 -5.46
N ASP A 78 2.14 -6.05 -6.56
CA ASP A 78 2.72 -6.31 -7.89
C ASP A 78 4.23 -6.03 -7.91
N VAL A 79 4.66 -4.90 -7.36
CA VAL A 79 6.09 -4.58 -7.32
C VAL A 79 6.83 -5.46 -6.33
N ALA A 80 6.24 -5.77 -5.18
CA ALA A 80 6.84 -6.69 -4.20
C ALA A 80 7.06 -8.10 -4.77
N GLU A 81 6.19 -8.55 -5.68
CA GLU A 81 6.33 -9.82 -6.39
C GLU A 81 7.50 -9.83 -7.39
N LYS A 82 7.74 -8.68 -8.05
CA LYS A 82 8.75 -8.55 -9.12
C LYS A 82 10.15 -8.22 -8.62
N ILE A 83 10.26 -7.52 -7.50
CA ILE A 83 11.55 -7.04 -6.99
C ILE A 83 12.17 -8.04 -6.01
N ASN A 84 13.44 -8.34 -6.25
CA ASN A 84 14.28 -9.14 -5.36
C ASN A 84 15.28 -8.25 -4.61
N GLY A 85 15.79 -8.76 -3.48
CA GLY A 85 16.76 -8.08 -2.62
C GLY A 85 16.09 -7.10 -1.66
N GLU A 86 16.89 -6.18 -1.11
CA GLU A 86 16.43 -5.20 -0.12
C GLU A 86 15.75 -4.01 -0.75
N PHE A 87 14.49 -3.79 -0.41
CA PHE A 87 13.73 -2.63 -0.85
C PHE A 87 12.68 -2.19 0.18
N ILE A 88 12.32 -0.91 0.14
CA ILE A 88 11.17 -0.35 0.84
C ILE A 88 10.18 0.17 -0.19
N ILE A 89 8.91 -0.19 -0.07
CA ILE A 89 7.83 0.42 -0.83
C ILE A 89 7.22 1.55 0.00
N SER A 90 7.06 2.72 -0.61
CA SER A 90 6.52 3.92 0.05
C SER A 90 5.28 4.46 -0.65
N ASP A 91 4.33 4.98 0.13
CA ASP A 91 3.24 5.81 -0.40
C ASP A 91 3.76 7.16 -0.91
N GLY A 92 3.14 7.68 -1.95
CA GLY A 92 3.53 8.97 -2.53
C GLY A 92 3.13 10.19 -1.72
N ASP A 93 2.40 10.02 -0.64
CA ASP A 93 2.07 11.07 0.33
C ASP A 93 2.87 10.94 1.64
N LEU A 94 3.95 10.17 1.59
CA LEU A 94 4.86 9.95 2.70
C LEU A 94 6.20 10.61 2.36
N MET A 95 6.55 11.67 3.10
CA MET A 95 7.80 12.41 2.93
C MET A 95 8.87 11.83 3.84
N ILE A 96 9.88 11.19 3.25
CA ILE A 96 11.02 10.62 3.98
C ILE A 96 12.11 11.67 4.04
N ASN A 97 12.34 12.24 5.22
CA ASN A 97 13.27 13.36 5.43
C ASN A 97 14.69 12.89 5.81
N LYS A 98 14.80 11.72 6.41
CA LYS A 98 16.06 11.09 6.83
C LYS A 98 16.03 9.61 6.49
N PRO A 99 17.21 8.97 6.43
CA PRO A 99 17.28 7.52 6.22
C PRO A 99 16.44 6.75 7.24
N LEU A 100 15.62 5.84 6.74
CA LEU A 100 14.83 4.95 7.59
C LEU A 100 15.76 3.90 8.21
N THR A 101 15.57 3.63 9.47
CA THR A 101 16.22 2.49 10.13
C THR A 101 15.32 1.27 9.91
N LEU A 102 15.87 0.25 9.27
CA LEU A 102 15.14 -1.01 9.16
C LEU A 102 15.05 -1.68 10.53
N PRO A 103 13.87 -2.18 10.91
CA PRO A 103 13.77 -3.05 12.07
C PRO A 103 14.66 -4.28 11.91
N THR A 104 15.38 -4.64 12.96
CA THR A 104 16.24 -5.83 12.98
C THR A 104 15.42 -7.07 13.41
N ASP A 105 15.89 -8.25 13.02
CA ASP A 105 15.30 -9.54 13.41
C ASP A 105 13.80 -9.70 13.09
N VAL A 106 13.35 -9.10 11.96
CA VAL A 106 11.98 -9.20 11.47
C VAL A 106 11.91 -9.92 10.13
N ASP A 107 10.79 -10.57 9.86
CA ASP A 107 10.50 -11.15 8.54
C ASP A 107 10.01 -10.09 7.56
N MET A 108 9.26 -9.11 8.08
CA MET A 108 8.74 -7.97 7.33
C MET A 108 8.47 -6.79 8.26
N ALA A 109 8.36 -5.58 7.69
CA ALA A 109 7.99 -4.41 8.46
C ALA A 109 6.98 -3.54 7.70
N PHE A 110 6.11 -2.87 8.46
CA PHE A 110 5.10 -1.96 7.95
C PHE A 110 5.12 -0.64 8.72
N GLU A 111 4.37 0.36 8.22
CA GLU A 111 4.42 1.69 8.81
C GLU A 111 4.03 1.67 10.29
N TYR A 112 2.83 1.16 10.60
CA TYR A 112 2.36 0.98 11.99
C TYR A 112 1.19 0.00 12.06
N ARG A 113 0.90 -0.49 13.26
CA ARG A 113 -0.27 -1.31 13.57
C ARG A 113 -1.40 -0.47 14.15
N GLY A 114 -2.63 -0.72 13.72
CA GLY A 114 -3.83 -0.01 14.19
C GLY A 114 -5.04 -0.91 14.38
N GLN A 115 -6.15 -0.31 14.86
CA GLN A 115 -7.44 -0.98 14.98
C GLN A 115 -8.36 -0.58 13.82
N ALA A 116 -8.99 -1.56 13.18
CA ALA A 116 -9.93 -1.31 12.10
C ALA A 116 -11.20 -0.62 12.63
N ASN A 117 -11.64 0.38 11.88
CA ASN A 117 -12.94 1.01 12.17
C ASN A 117 -14.10 0.08 11.80
N ASN A 118 -15.31 0.41 12.26
CA ASN A 118 -16.51 -0.41 12.06
C ASN A 118 -16.84 -0.67 10.58
N ILE A 119 -16.46 0.25 9.68
CA ILE A 119 -16.70 0.10 8.25
C ILE A 119 -15.80 -0.98 7.66
N VAL A 120 -14.49 -0.94 7.99
CA VAL A 120 -13.52 -1.95 7.53
C VAL A 120 -13.85 -3.32 8.10
N LYS A 121 -14.27 -3.39 9.39
CA LYS A 121 -14.80 -4.62 10.01
C LYS A 121 -16.04 -5.15 9.28
N GLY A 122 -16.94 -4.26 8.89
CA GLY A 122 -18.12 -4.62 8.09
C GLY A 122 -17.76 -5.31 6.78
N TYR A 123 -16.70 -4.87 6.09
CA TYR A 123 -16.23 -5.55 4.87
C TYR A 123 -15.60 -6.92 5.15
N LYS A 124 -14.88 -7.09 6.26
CA LYS A 124 -14.42 -8.41 6.69
C LYS A 124 -15.61 -9.36 6.90
N ASN A 125 -16.67 -8.89 7.58
CA ASN A 125 -17.86 -9.70 7.80
C ASN A 125 -18.54 -10.10 6.48
N VAL A 126 -18.62 -9.20 5.49
CA VAL A 126 -19.13 -9.53 4.16
C VAL A 126 -18.29 -10.63 3.49
N LEU A 127 -16.96 -10.52 3.53
CA LEU A 127 -16.06 -11.56 3.00
C LEU A 127 -16.32 -12.92 3.67
N LEU A 128 -16.47 -12.93 4.99
CA LEU A 128 -16.71 -14.16 5.77
C LEU A 128 -18.09 -14.76 5.46
N GLN A 129 -19.14 -13.95 5.37
CA GLN A 129 -20.50 -14.38 5.02
C GLN A 129 -20.56 -14.98 3.60
N GLU A 130 -19.77 -14.46 2.67
CA GLU A 130 -19.65 -14.99 1.30
C GLU A 130 -18.72 -16.21 1.20
N GLY A 131 -18.11 -16.65 2.31
CA GLY A 131 -17.35 -17.89 2.40
C GLY A 131 -15.86 -17.77 2.10
N ILE A 132 -15.25 -16.58 2.24
CA ILE A 132 -13.80 -16.43 2.01
C ILE A 132 -12.97 -17.35 2.90
N GLY A 133 -13.40 -17.58 4.13
CA GLY A 133 -12.69 -18.42 5.08
C GLY A 133 -12.54 -19.89 4.64
N THR A 134 -13.35 -20.37 3.71
CA THR A 134 -13.20 -21.70 3.09
C THR A 134 -12.12 -21.72 2.01
N LYS A 135 -11.97 -20.60 1.26
CA LYS A 135 -11.01 -20.49 0.16
C LYS A 135 -9.64 -19.96 0.63
N VAL A 136 -9.67 -19.03 1.57
CA VAL A 136 -8.50 -18.37 2.16
C VAL A 136 -8.61 -18.44 3.68
N PRO A 137 -8.18 -19.55 4.31
CA PRO A 137 -8.46 -19.86 5.72
C PRO A 137 -7.98 -18.84 6.75
N ILE A 138 -6.95 -18.05 6.42
CA ILE A 138 -6.44 -17.01 7.33
C ILE A 138 -7.51 -15.98 7.71
N TRP A 139 -8.56 -15.80 6.90
CA TRP A 139 -9.65 -14.88 7.20
C TRP A 139 -10.53 -15.31 8.39
N ASN A 140 -10.43 -16.57 8.85
CA ASN A 140 -11.17 -17.05 10.02
C ASN A 140 -10.57 -16.55 11.35
N THR A 141 -9.44 -15.86 11.34
CA THR A 141 -8.80 -15.34 12.54
C THR A 141 -9.63 -14.17 13.13
N PRO A 142 -10.05 -14.24 14.40
CA PRO A 142 -10.94 -13.26 15.01
C PRO A 142 -10.20 -12.00 15.48
N ASN A 143 -9.45 -11.37 14.60
CA ASN A 143 -8.71 -10.14 14.91
C ASN A 143 -9.17 -8.99 14.00
N ASP A 144 -9.34 -7.82 14.59
CA ASP A 144 -9.78 -6.60 13.92
C ASP A 144 -8.65 -5.55 13.80
N SER A 145 -7.41 -5.91 14.13
CA SER A 145 -6.25 -5.07 13.89
C SER A 145 -5.86 -5.07 12.41
N TYR A 146 -5.08 -4.10 12.01
CA TYR A 146 -4.53 -4.00 10.68
C TYR A 146 -3.12 -3.42 10.71
N TRP A 147 -2.36 -3.64 9.63
CA TRP A 147 -1.09 -2.97 9.38
C TRP A 147 -1.26 -1.88 8.34
N ASN A 148 -0.79 -0.66 8.64
CA ASN A 148 -0.74 0.39 7.62
C ASN A 148 0.40 0.09 6.65
N LEU A 149 0.06 0.07 5.36
CA LEU A 149 0.99 -0.25 4.27
C LEU A 149 1.62 0.99 3.63
N GLY A 150 1.66 2.13 4.32
CA GLY A 150 2.32 3.35 3.84
C GLY A 150 3.81 3.13 3.59
N LEU A 151 4.45 2.32 4.46
CA LEU A 151 5.77 1.74 4.26
C LEU A 151 5.67 0.22 4.30
N MET A 152 6.37 -0.48 3.41
CA MET A 152 6.44 -1.93 3.36
C MET A 152 7.89 -2.37 3.13
N TYR A 153 8.38 -3.30 3.94
CA TYR A 153 9.67 -3.94 3.83
C TYR A 153 9.54 -5.44 4.02
N PHE A 154 10.27 -6.22 3.24
CA PHE A 154 10.30 -7.68 3.31
C PHE A 154 11.74 -8.17 3.44
N ASN A 155 12.03 -8.90 4.52
CA ASN A 155 13.32 -9.52 4.79
C ASN A 155 13.26 -11.05 4.60
N ASN A 156 12.08 -11.62 4.42
CA ASN A 156 11.87 -13.05 4.24
C ASN A 156 11.09 -13.31 2.95
N ASP A 157 11.79 -13.74 1.89
CA ASP A 157 11.19 -13.97 0.57
C ASP A 157 10.16 -15.10 0.54
N ILE A 158 10.29 -16.10 1.41
CA ILE A 158 9.33 -17.21 1.51
C ILE A 158 8.01 -16.68 2.07
N LEU A 159 8.05 -15.93 3.16
CA LEU A 159 6.87 -15.33 3.76
C LEU A 159 6.28 -14.23 2.88
N LYS A 160 7.10 -13.43 2.20
CA LYS A 160 6.67 -12.47 1.17
C LYS A 160 5.83 -13.16 0.09
N SER A 161 6.36 -14.21 -0.51
CA SER A 161 5.69 -14.96 -1.58
C SER A 161 4.38 -15.58 -1.12
N LYS A 162 4.35 -16.11 0.11
CA LYS A 162 3.15 -16.68 0.72
C LYS A 162 2.09 -15.62 0.98
N LEU A 163 2.47 -14.45 1.52
CA LEU A 163 1.56 -13.31 1.74
C LEU A 163 0.96 -12.81 0.41
N ILE A 164 1.79 -12.68 -0.63
CA ILE A 164 1.35 -12.26 -1.96
C ILE A 164 0.34 -13.27 -2.53
N LYS A 165 0.58 -14.57 -2.38
CA LYS A 165 -0.36 -15.62 -2.80
C LYS A 165 -1.72 -15.45 -2.10
N GLU A 166 -1.74 -15.31 -0.78
CA GLU A 166 -2.98 -15.11 -0.01
C GLU A 166 -3.72 -13.83 -0.44
N TYR A 167 -2.96 -12.78 -0.78
CA TYR A 167 -3.52 -11.55 -1.33
C TYR A 167 -4.18 -11.78 -2.69
N ARG A 168 -3.54 -12.52 -3.62
CA ARG A 168 -4.09 -12.85 -4.93
C ARG A 168 -5.34 -13.73 -4.84
N GLU A 169 -5.35 -14.68 -3.93
CA GLU A 169 -6.54 -15.50 -3.68
C GLU A 169 -7.70 -14.66 -3.13
N THR A 170 -7.42 -13.69 -2.25
CA THR A 170 -8.42 -12.74 -1.74
C THR A 170 -8.96 -11.85 -2.86
N GLN A 171 -8.11 -11.36 -3.78
CA GLN A 171 -8.53 -10.61 -4.95
C GLN A 171 -9.44 -11.44 -5.87
N SER A 172 -9.05 -12.67 -6.18
CA SER A 172 -9.82 -13.58 -7.04
C SER A 172 -11.19 -13.85 -6.44
N PHE A 173 -11.25 -14.10 -5.11
CA PHE A 173 -12.50 -14.28 -4.41
C PHE A 173 -13.39 -13.04 -4.48
N TYR A 174 -12.81 -11.84 -4.28
CA TYR A 174 -13.54 -10.58 -4.40
C TYR A 174 -14.19 -10.43 -5.77
N MET A 175 -13.42 -10.65 -6.84
CA MET A 175 -13.92 -10.53 -8.22
C MET A 175 -15.03 -11.54 -8.54
N GLU A 176 -14.91 -12.74 -8.01
CA GLU A 176 -15.83 -13.85 -8.30
C GLU A 176 -17.13 -13.74 -7.49
N LYS A 177 -17.08 -13.38 -6.22
CA LYS A 177 -18.19 -13.45 -5.27
C LYS A 177 -18.75 -12.10 -4.84
N ILE A 178 -17.92 -11.07 -4.74
CA ILE A 178 -18.32 -9.79 -4.13
C ILE A 178 -18.69 -8.77 -5.19
N GLU A 179 -17.83 -8.51 -6.17
CA GLU A 179 -18.07 -7.49 -7.18
C GLU A 179 -19.40 -7.68 -7.93
N PRO A 180 -19.79 -8.89 -8.38
CA PRO A 180 -21.05 -9.09 -9.10
C PRO A 180 -22.30 -8.81 -8.25
N LYS A 181 -22.26 -9.10 -6.94
CA LYS A 181 -23.41 -8.95 -6.04
C LYS A 181 -23.59 -7.50 -5.57
N TYR A 182 -22.50 -6.84 -5.22
CA TYR A 182 -22.55 -5.59 -4.48
C TYR A 182 -22.33 -4.35 -5.35
N LYS A 183 -22.11 -4.49 -6.68
CA LYS A 183 -21.92 -3.40 -7.67
C LYS A 183 -21.13 -2.21 -7.10
N TYR A 184 -19.93 -2.46 -6.67
CA TYR A 184 -19.12 -1.56 -5.87
C TYR A 184 -18.71 -0.31 -6.64
N ASN A 185 -19.29 0.85 -6.37
CA ASN A 185 -18.90 2.08 -7.05
C ASN A 185 -18.42 3.23 -6.15
N LYS A 186 -18.47 3.14 -4.83
CA LYS A 186 -18.00 4.25 -3.96
C LYS A 186 -17.03 3.88 -2.83
N ASN A 187 -16.92 2.62 -2.42
CA ASN A 187 -16.17 2.24 -1.22
C ASN A 187 -15.02 1.25 -1.46
N ASN A 188 -14.51 1.12 -2.70
CA ASN A 188 -13.39 0.23 -3.02
C ASN A 188 -12.14 0.47 -2.15
N LYS A 189 -11.95 1.69 -1.62
CA LYS A 189 -10.83 1.99 -0.71
C LYS A 189 -10.92 1.23 0.60
N GLN A 190 -12.11 1.10 1.17
CA GLN A 190 -12.29 0.42 2.45
C GLN A 190 -12.23 -1.10 2.30
N PHE A 191 -12.73 -1.63 1.18
CA PHE A 191 -12.47 -3.02 0.81
C PHE A 191 -10.98 -3.26 0.55
N SER A 192 -10.31 -2.34 -0.15
CA SER A 192 -8.87 -2.42 -0.34
C SER A 192 -8.12 -2.46 0.98
N ALA A 193 -8.49 -1.60 1.95
CA ALA A 193 -7.91 -1.62 3.28
C ALA A 193 -8.19 -2.94 4.01
N CYS A 194 -9.40 -3.48 3.93
CA CYS A 194 -9.72 -4.80 4.45
C CYS A 194 -8.88 -5.88 3.77
N ALA A 195 -8.95 -5.96 2.44
CA ALA A 195 -8.31 -7.01 1.66
C ALA A 195 -6.77 -6.98 1.66
N SER A 196 -6.15 -5.87 2.05
CA SER A 196 -4.69 -5.73 2.12
C SER A 196 -4.19 -5.56 3.55
N GLN A 197 -4.64 -4.52 4.25
CA GLN A 197 -4.11 -4.15 5.57
C GLN A 197 -4.52 -5.15 6.66
N MET A 198 -5.80 -5.57 6.69
CA MET A 198 -6.25 -6.61 7.61
C MET A 198 -5.70 -7.98 7.22
N LEU A 199 -5.57 -8.27 5.92
CA LEU A 199 -4.97 -9.52 5.45
C LEU A 199 -3.56 -9.71 6.02
N VAL A 200 -2.73 -8.67 6.04
CA VAL A 200 -1.38 -8.75 6.61
C VAL A 200 -1.42 -9.16 8.08
N GLU A 201 -2.35 -8.62 8.86
CA GLU A 201 -2.51 -9.02 10.26
C GLU A 201 -3.03 -10.46 10.41
N GLN A 202 -4.01 -10.87 9.59
CA GLN A 202 -4.49 -12.26 9.58
C GLN A 202 -3.35 -13.22 9.22
N PHE A 203 -2.55 -12.85 8.21
CA PHE A 203 -1.39 -13.62 7.78
C PHE A 203 -0.36 -13.76 8.89
N ASN A 204 -0.03 -12.65 9.57
CA ASN A 204 0.88 -12.64 10.71
C ASN A 204 0.47 -13.65 11.77
N LEU A 205 -0.77 -13.59 12.23
CA LEU A 205 -1.29 -14.44 13.28
C LEU A 205 -1.28 -15.93 12.90
N ASN A 206 -1.50 -16.25 11.62
CA ASN A 206 -1.52 -17.64 11.14
C ASN A 206 -0.12 -18.22 10.85
N ASN A 207 0.87 -17.37 10.60
CA ASN A 207 2.22 -17.80 10.24
C ASN A 207 3.28 -17.46 11.30
N ASN A 208 2.87 -16.86 12.42
CA ASN A 208 3.76 -16.45 13.51
C ASN A 208 4.97 -15.62 13.00
N CYS A 209 4.68 -14.66 12.09
CA CYS A 209 5.70 -13.81 11.52
C CYS A 209 6.23 -12.80 12.54
N LYS A 210 7.52 -12.50 12.47
CA LYS A 210 8.09 -11.37 13.20
C LYS A 210 7.88 -10.09 12.39
N ILE A 211 6.86 -9.30 12.75
CA ILE A 211 6.58 -8.03 12.06
C ILE A 211 7.10 -6.86 12.90
N GLY A 212 7.89 -6.00 12.24
CA GLY A 212 8.37 -4.73 12.81
C GLY A 212 7.56 -3.52 12.36
N GLU A 213 7.73 -2.42 13.07
CA GLU A 213 7.21 -1.10 12.72
C GLU A 213 8.35 -0.16 12.35
N PHE A 214 8.12 0.73 11.35
CA PHE A 214 9.08 1.80 11.02
C PHE A 214 9.10 2.92 12.07
N GLY A 215 8.17 2.90 13.02
CA GLY A 215 8.07 3.82 14.13
C GLY A 215 6.87 4.76 14.03
N GLU A 216 6.80 5.74 14.94
CA GLU A 216 5.65 6.62 15.08
C GLU A 216 5.41 7.49 13.85
N LEU A 217 4.13 7.62 13.50
CA LEU A 217 3.63 8.61 12.55
C LEU A 217 4.15 10.01 12.91
N ASN A 218 4.80 10.67 11.94
CA ASN A 218 5.35 12.02 12.06
C ASN A 218 6.53 12.15 13.03
N GLY A 219 7.32 11.10 13.16
CA GLY A 219 8.65 11.21 13.75
C GLY A 219 9.57 12.10 12.89
N ASP A 220 10.79 12.31 13.34
CA ASP A 220 11.77 13.15 12.65
C ASP A 220 12.30 12.54 11.34
N LYS A 221 12.02 11.26 11.06
CA LYS A 221 12.49 10.53 9.87
C LYS A 221 11.55 10.65 8.69
N TYR A 222 10.24 10.63 8.92
CA TYR A 222 9.25 10.79 7.86
C TYR A 222 7.96 11.42 8.37
N ILE A 223 7.18 11.99 7.43
CA ILE A 223 5.86 12.56 7.69
C ILE A 223 4.87 11.95 6.72
N HIS A 224 3.84 11.29 7.23
CA HIS A 224 2.73 10.77 6.43
C HIS A 224 1.60 11.80 6.37
N TYR A 225 1.37 12.38 5.20
CA TYR A 225 0.30 13.35 4.96
C TYR A 225 -1.03 12.64 4.72
N GLY A 226 -1.68 12.17 5.77
CA GLY A 226 -3.04 11.65 5.71
C GLY A 226 -4.07 12.70 5.23
N ASN A 227 -5.28 12.29 4.89
CA ASN A 227 -6.30 13.07 4.17
C ASN A 227 -6.54 14.51 4.64
N LYS A 228 -6.52 14.81 5.94
CA LYS A 228 -6.69 16.18 6.47
C LYS A 228 -5.44 17.04 6.29
N ARG A 229 -4.26 16.47 6.53
CA ARG A 229 -2.98 17.18 6.46
C ARG A 229 -2.53 17.45 5.03
N LYS A 230 -2.99 16.66 4.05
CA LYS A 230 -2.78 16.94 2.62
C LYS A 230 -3.32 18.32 2.23
N LEU A 231 -4.51 18.69 2.72
CA LEU A 231 -5.11 20.01 2.47
C LEU A 231 -4.31 21.14 3.09
N ASP A 232 -3.73 20.93 4.27
CA ASP A 232 -2.90 21.94 4.94
C ASP A 232 -1.54 22.13 4.22
N LEU A 233 -0.98 21.05 3.69
CA LEU A 233 0.23 21.11 2.85
C LEU A 233 -0.03 21.87 1.56
N ILE A 234 -1.17 21.62 0.90
CA ILE A 234 -1.61 22.34 -0.29
C ILE A 234 -1.62 23.85 -0.05
N LYS A 235 -2.20 24.27 1.07
CA LYS A 235 -2.35 25.69 1.41
C LYS A 235 -1.03 26.37 1.78
N LYS A 236 -0.07 25.61 2.35
CA LYS A 236 1.21 26.14 2.85
C LYS A 236 2.33 26.17 1.82
N THR A 237 2.26 25.34 0.79
CA THR A 237 3.41 25.15 -0.12
C THR A 237 3.26 25.84 -1.47
N SER A 238 2.14 26.55 -1.74
CA SER A 238 1.91 27.25 -3.03
C SER A 238 2.27 26.38 -4.27
N ILE A 239 2.06 25.05 -4.14
CA ILE A 239 2.40 24.06 -5.17
C ILE A 239 1.29 23.96 -6.21
#